data_a49399d3d434ef142cc8ae80be6e94ec
#
_entry.id   a49399d3d434ef142cc8ae80be6e94ec
#
_cell.length_a   1.000
_cell.length_b   1.000
_cell.length_c   1.000
_cell.angle_alpha   90.00
_cell.angle_beta   90.00
_cell.angle_gamma   90.00
#
_symmetry.space_group_name_H-M   'P 1'
#
loop_
_entity.id
_entity.type
_entity.pdbx_description
1 polymer ?
#
loop_
_entity_poly.entity_id
_entity_poly.type
_entity_poly.pdbx_seq_one_letter_code
_entity_poly.pdbx_strand_id
1 'polypeptide(L)'
;MQYGYTLPVRGPLATADGVIGMARHGEKLGFTSVTAADHIVIPTKVESAYPYAADGRHPSQGDAMEVLSLLACVAGATEKLRLITSVLILPHRNPVLTAKMVATIDVLSKGRVTLGIGVGWMREEFEALNAPDFDQRGAVSDEYVAIFKKLWSPGPVEHQGVHYNFGPVRCEPLPVQRPHPPIWVGGHSKPALRRTARYADGWHPIGTVPTAELRPAEFAAMRDDLRRMAEGYGRDPFSISLAFVPRLHVSATPVDGADRMPFTGSAAQLIEDVETYRALGVTHLSFDFRGPTLTETLERMDWFAHEVMAKTRG
;
A
#
# COMPACT_ATOMS: atom_id res chain seq x y z
N MET A 1 9.17 12.14 9.86
CA MET A 1 8.70 11.43 8.63
C MET A 1 9.13 9.97 8.68
N GLN A 2 8.22 9.04 8.38
CA GLN A 2 8.54 7.62 8.18
C GLN A 2 8.81 7.38 6.69
N TYR A 3 9.83 6.56 6.39
CA TYR A 3 10.24 6.26 5.03
C TYR A 3 10.13 4.77 4.75
N GLY A 4 9.39 4.44 3.69
CA GLY A 4 9.26 3.10 3.18
C GLY A 4 9.71 2.99 1.72
N TYR A 5 9.72 1.77 1.21
CA TYR A 5 10.05 1.51 -0.18
C TYR A 5 9.33 0.27 -0.71
N THR A 6 9.22 0.21 -2.03
CA THR A 6 8.53 -0.87 -2.74
C THR A 6 9.48 -2.05 -2.99
N LEU A 7 9.05 -3.24 -2.59
CA LEU A 7 9.74 -4.49 -2.90
C LEU A 7 9.47 -4.93 -4.35
N PRO A 8 10.41 -5.64 -4.97
CA PRO A 8 10.25 -6.16 -6.32
C PRO A 8 9.33 -7.39 -6.30
N VAL A 9 8.06 -7.20 -6.66
CA VAL A 9 7.07 -8.30 -6.80
C VAL A 9 7.07 -8.89 -8.21
N ARG A 10 7.76 -8.25 -9.16
CA ARG A 10 7.84 -8.64 -10.58
C ARG A 10 9.13 -8.15 -11.21
N GLY A 11 9.44 -8.68 -12.41
CA GLY A 11 10.64 -8.34 -13.17
C GLY A 11 11.92 -8.97 -12.64
N PRO A 12 13.09 -8.56 -13.14
CA PRO A 12 14.37 -9.25 -12.90
C PRO A 12 14.80 -9.34 -11.43
N LEU A 13 14.32 -8.41 -10.60
CA LEU A 13 14.62 -8.38 -9.16
C LEU A 13 13.62 -9.18 -8.32
N ALA A 14 12.56 -9.73 -8.90
CA ALA A 14 11.60 -10.58 -8.20
C ALA A 14 12.17 -11.98 -7.96
N THR A 15 13.22 -12.04 -7.17
CA THR A 15 13.97 -13.24 -6.76
C THR A 15 14.14 -13.24 -5.24
N ALA A 16 14.49 -14.38 -4.66
CA ALA A 16 14.79 -14.46 -3.24
C ALA A 16 15.88 -13.45 -2.83
N ASP A 17 16.97 -13.38 -3.62
CA ASP A 17 18.09 -12.47 -3.35
C ASP A 17 17.68 -11.01 -3.49
N GLY A 18 16.89 -10.66 -4.52
CA GLY A 18 16.39 -9.30 -4.73
C GLY A 18 15.48 -8.84 -3.60
N VAL A 19 14.47 -9.65 -3.26
CA VAL A 19 13.51 -9.31 -2.19
C VAL A 19 14.18 -9.22 -0.83
N ILE A 20 14.92 -10.27 -0.41
CA ILE A 20 15.52 -10.32 0.92
C ILE A 20 16.74 -9.40 1.02
N GLY A 21 17.52 -9.26 -0.07
CA GLY A 21 18.64 -8.32 -0.14
C GLY A 21 18.17 -6.88 0.08
N MET A 22 17.15 -6.44 -0.65
CA MET A 22 16.55 -5.11 -0.45
C MET A 22 15.95 -4.94 0.95
N ALA A 23 15.24 -5.95 1.46
CA ALA A 23 14.61 -5.86 2.79
C ALA A 23 15.65 -5.67 3.90
N ARG A 24 16.68 -6.50 3.93
CA ARG A 24 17.76 -6.40 4.94
C ARG A 24 18.58 -5.13 4.80
N HIS A 25 18.87 -4.71 3.57
CA HIS A 25 19.63 -3.49 3.32
C HIS A 25 18.86 -2.25 3.76
N GLY A 26 17.59 -2.13 3.38
CA GLY A 26 16.74 -1.02 3.80
C GLY A 26 16.55 -0.95 5.31
N GLU A 27 16.42 -2.09 5.99
CA GLU A 27 16.37 -2.13 7.45
C GLU A 27 17.65 -1.57 8.11
N LYS A 28 18.82 -1.92 7.57
CA LYS A 28 20.13 -1.38 8.03
C LYS A 28 20.23 0.12 7.83
N LEU A 29 19.73 0.65 6.73
CA LEU A 29 19.67 2.08 6.44
C LEU A 29 18.65 2.82 7.31
N GLY A 30 17.79 2.07 8.01
CA GLY A 30 16.77 2.62 8.89
C GLY A 30 15.50 3.04 8.17
N PHE A 31 15.20 2.51 7.00
CA PHE A 31 13.82 2.58 6.50
C PHE A 31 12.88 1.92 7.49
N THR A 32 11.64 2.40 7.55
CA THR A 32 10.66 1.97 8.55
C THR A 32 9.66 0.96 8.03
N SER A 33 9.55 0.82 6.71
CA SER A 33 8.57 -0.08 6.09
C SER A 33 8.95 -0.53 4.70
N VAL A 34 8.33 -1.62 4.28
CA VAL A 34 8.28 -2.08 2.89
C VAL A 34 6.86 -2.16 2.40
N THR A 35 6.65 -1.89 1.11
CA THR A 35 5.37 -2.06 0.43
C THR A 35 5.50 -3.12 -0.67
N ALA A 36 4.44 -3.88 -0.90
CA ALA A 36 4.36 -4.84 -1.99
C ALA A 36 2.99 -4.77 -2.67
N ALA A 37 2.99 -4.71 -4.01
CA ALA A 37 1.78 -4.69 -4.81
C ALA A 37 1.21 -6.10 -4.97
N ASP A 38 -0.07 -6.19 -5.33
CA ASP A 38 -0.81 -7.43 -5.45
C ASP A 38 -1.36 -7.64 -6.86
N HIS A 39 -1.06 -8.79 -7.41
CA HIS A 39 -1.76 -9.49 -8.48
C HIS A 39 -1.58 -10.99 -8.26
N ILE A 40 -2.62 -11.78 -8.52
CA ILE A 40 -2.56 -13.25 -8.38
C ILE A 40 -2.21 -13.87 -9.73
N VAL A 41 -2.90 -13.44 -10.78
CA VAL A 41 -2.66 -13.87 -12.16
C VAL A 41 -2.82 -12.68 -13.10
N ILE A 42 -2.09 -12.68 -14.20
CA ILE A 42 -2.26 -11.70 -15.27
C ILE A 42 -2.81 -12.43 -16.51
N PRO A 43 -4.05 -12.16 -16.91
CA PRO A 43 -4.64 -12.72 -18.12
C PRO A 43 -3.82 -12.34 -19.36
N THR A 44 -3.76 -13.24 -20.35
CA THR A 44 -3.00 -13.01 -21.61
C THR A 44 -3.64 -11.95 -22.50
N LYS A 45 -4.95 -11.71 -22.32
CA LYS A 45 -5.68 -10.59 -22.94
C LYS A 45 -6.24 -9.73 -21.84
N VAL A 46 -5.89 -8.46 -21.84
CA VAL A 46 -6.38 -7.45 -20.90
C VAL A 46 -6.93 -6.29 -21.72
N GLU A 47 -8.23 -6.06 -21.61
CA GLU A 47 -8.95 -4.94 -22.24
C GLU A 47 -9.16 -3.80 -21.23
N SER A 48 -9.16 -4.14 -19.93
CA SER A 48 -9.23 -3.17 -18.85
C SER A 48 -8.05 -2.20 -18.89
N ALA A 49 -8.33 -0.90 -18.90
CA ALA A 49 -7.28 0.11 -18.89
C ALA A 49 -6.59 0.20 -17.53
N TYR A 50 -5.27 0.12 -17.51
CA TYR A 50 -4.48 0.32 -16.29
C TYR A 50 -4.49 1.79 -15.87
N PRO A 51 -4.99 2.12 -14.68
CA PRO A 51 -5.22 3.51 -14.29
C PRO A 51 -3.94 4.34 -14.05
N TYR A 52 -2.78 3.69 -13.95
CA TYR A 52 -1.51 4.34 -13.64
C TYR A 52 -0.51 4.37 -14.81
N ALA A 53 -0.98 4.15 -16.04
CA ALA A 53 -0.17 4.31 -17.24
C ALA A 53 -0.94 5.12 -18.30
N ALA A 54 -0.24 6.04 -18.98
CA ALA A 54 -0.85 6.92 -19.97
C ALA A 54 -1.39 6.15 -21.20
N ASP A 55 -0.78 5.02 -21.53
CA ASP A 55 -1.21 4.11 -22.61
C ASP A 55 -2.24 3.06 -22.14
N GLY A 56 -2.62 3.09 -20.86
CA GLY A 56 -3.55 2.15 -20.26
C GLY A 56 -3.04 0.71 -20.14
N ARG A 57 -1.75 0.46 -20.39
CA ARG A 57 -1.18 -0.90 -20.38
C ARG A 57 -0.53 -1.24 -19.05
N HIS A 58 -0.86 -2.40 -18.50
CA HIS A 58 -0.17 -2.92 -17.34
C HIS A 58 1.19 -3.53 -17.74
N PRO A 59 2.27 -3.21 -17.01
CA PRO A 59 3.62 -3.63 -17.38
C PRO A 59 3.95 -5.10 -17.10
N SER A 60 3.15 -5.82 -16.32
CA SER A 60 3.39 -7.23 -15.98
C SER A 60 2.92 -8.16 -17.10
N GLN A 61 3.63 -9.25 -17.29
CA GLN A 61 3.30 -10.33 -18.22
C GLN A 61 2.97 -11.66 -17.50
N GLY A 62 2.61 -11.59 -16.21
CA GLY A 62 2.25 -12.75 -15.38
C GLY A 62 3.29 -13.14 -14.33
N ASP A 63 4.33 -12.36 -14.17
CA ASP A 63 5.48 -12.61 -13.28
C ASP A 63 5.31 -12.05 -11.85
N ALA A 64 4.09 -11.82 -11.38
CA ALA A 64 3.84 -11.27 -10.04
C ALA A 64 3.95 -12.34 -8.95
N MET A 65 4.71 -12.05 -7.90
CA MET A 65 4.72 -12.86 -6.66
C MET A 65 3.46 -12.60 -5.85
N GLU A 66 2.91 -13.64 -5.20
CA GLU A 66 1.77 -13.50 -4.29
C GLU A 66 2.19 -12.70 -3.04
N VAL A 67 1.46 -11.63 -2.77
CA VAL A 67 1.90 -10.59 -1.83
C VAL A 67 1.96 -11.04 -0.38
N LEU A 68 1.03 -11.87 0.09
CA LEU A 68 1.01 -12.32 1.49
C LEU A 68 2.12 -13.34 1.76
N SER A 69 2.38 -14.23 0.81
CA SER A 69 3.51 -15.18 0.86
C SER A 69 4.85 -14.45 0.87
N LEU A 70 5.00 -13.41 0.02
CA LEU A 70 6.19 -12.57 -0.02
C LEU A 70 6.41 -11.85 1.32
N LEU A 71 5.37 -11.20 1.86
CA LEU A 71 5.49 -10.48 3.13
C LEU A 71 5.73 -11.42 4.33
N ALA A 72 5.22 -12.66 4.30
CA ALA A 72 5.55 -13.67 5.31
C ALA A 72 7.04 -14.04 5.27
N CYS A 73 7.62 -14.17 4.07
CA CYS A 73 9.04 -14.41 3.90
C CYS A 73 9.88 -13.23 4.44
N VAL A 74 9.50 -12.00 4.11
CA VAL A 74 10.17 -10.78 4.61
C VAL A 74 10.02 -10.63 6.13
N ALA A 75 8.89 -11.03 6.71
CA ALA A 75 8.68 -11.06 8.16
C ALA A 75 9.73 -11.87 8.88
N GLY A 76 10.09 -13.04 8.33
CA GLY A 76 11.14 -13.91 8.88
C GLY A 76 12.56 -13.43 8.63
N ALA A 77 12.77 -12.55 7.65
CA ALA A 77 14.09 -12.06 7.24
C ALA A 77 14.49 -10.71 7.86
N THR A 78 13.55 -10.03 8.53
CA THR A 78 13.69 -8.67 9.10
C THR A 78 13.11 -8.62 10.52
N GLU A 79 13.49 -7.59 11.28
CA GLU A 79 13.06 -7.44 12.68
C GLU A 79 12.20 -6.19 12.94
N LYS A 80 12.40 -5.12 12.17
CA LYS A 80 11.83 -3.79 12.45
C LYS A 80 10.91 -3.27 11.34
N LEU A 81 11.13 -3.66 10.10
CA LEU A 81 10.36 -3.17 8.97
C LEU A 81 8.89 -3.52 9.10
N ARG A 82 8.03 -2.51 9.00
CA ARG A 82 6.59 -2.68 8.82
C ARG A 82 6.29 -3.25 7.43
N LEU A 83 5.38 -4.18 7.37
CA LEU A 83 5.04 -4.94 6.18
C LEU A 83 3.68 -4.45 5.66
N ILE A 84 3.68 -3.79 4.51
CA ILE A 84 2.49 -3.11 3.99
C ILE A 84 2.11 -3.69 2.64
N THR A 85 0.89 -4.18 2.49
CA THR A 85 0.34 -4.46 1.17
C THR A 85 -0.03 -3.14 0.48
N SER A 86 0.38 -2.93 -0.77
CA SER A 86 0.17 -1.66 -1.49
C SER A 86 -0.31 -1.88 -2.94
N VAL A 87 -1.52 -2.34 -3.15
CA VAL A 87 -2.51 -2.67 -2.14
C VAL A 87 -2.99 -4.11 -2.34
N LEU A 88 -3.45 -4.81 -1.29
CA LEU A 88 -4.13 -6.09 -1.43
C LEU A 88 -5.50 -5.89 -2.09
N ILE A 89 -5.76 -6.59 -3.17
CA ILE A 89 -7.05 -6.54 -3.87
C ILE A 89 -8.03 -7.47 -3.15
N LEU A 90 -8.90 -6.89 -2.31
CA LEU A 90 -9.73 -7.68 -1.38
C LEU A 90 -10.61 -8.72 -2.07
N PRO A 91 -11.34 -8.41 -3.17
CA PRO A 91 -12.25 -9.39 -3.77
C PRO A 91 -11.56 -10.59 -4.44
N HIS A 92 -10.25 -10.54 -4.65
CA HIS A 92 -9.52 -11.66 -5.29
C HIS A 92 -9.38 -12.89 -4.39
N ARG A 93 -9.66 -12.79 -3.08
CA ARG A 93 -9.43 -13.86 -2.12
C ARG A 93 -10.64 -14.10 -1.21
N ASN A 94 -10.73 -15.32 -0.71
CA ASN A 94 -11.68 -15.64 0.35
C ASN A 94 -11.38 -14.80 1.61
N PRO A 95 -12.36 -14.04 2.15
CA PRO A 95 -12.09 -13.11 3.26
C PRO A 95 -11.70 -13.82 4.56
N VAL A 96 -12.23 -15.00 4.85
CA VAL A 96 -11.89 -15.76 6.06
C VAL A 96 -10.45 -16.24 6.00
N LEU A 97 -10.03 -16.79 4.85
CA LEU A 97 -8.65 -17.21 4.62
C LEU A 97 -7.70 -16.01 4.69
N THR A 98 -8.05 -14.91 4.07
CA THR A 98 -7.23 -13.68 4.06
C THR A 98 -7.05 -13.12 5.48
N ALA A 99 -8.12 -13.02 6.26
CA ALA A 99 -8.03 -12.60 7.66
C ALA A 99 -7.09 -13.51 8.48
N LYS A 100 -7.15 -14.82 8.25
CA LYS A 100 -6.28 -15.81 8.89
C LYS A 100 -4.81 -15.62 8.50
N MET A 101 -4.53 -15.43 7.21
CA MET A 101 -3.16 -15.21 6.71
C MET A 101 -2.56 -13.93 7.29
N VAL A 102 -3.31 -12.83 7.27
CA VAL A 102 -2.88 -11.55 7.84
C VAL A 102 -2.60 -11.66 9.34
N ALA A 103 -3.48 -12.30 10.11
CA ALA A 103 -3.28 -12.54 11.54
C ALA A 103 -2.01 -13.39 11.79
N THR A 104 -1.77 -14.41 10.98
CA THR A 104 -0.58 -15.25 11.08
C THR A 104 0.70 -14.45 10.81
N ILE A 105 0.72 -13.64 9.74
CA ILE A 105 1.86 -12.77 9.43
C ILE A 105 2.09 -11.74 10.55
N ASP A 106 1.01 -11.21 11.12
CA ASP A 106 1.09 -10.25 12.21
C ASP A 106 1.75 -10.88 13.46
N VAL A 107 1.38 -12.09 13.82
CA VAL A 107 2.02 -12.85 14.90
C VAL A 107 3.49 -13.12 14.60
N LEU A 108 3.81 -13.66 13.42
CA LEU A 108 5.18 -13.99 13.02
C LEU A 108 6.09 -12.77 12.94
N SER A 109 5.53 -11.64 12.53
CA SER A 109 6.24 -10.37 12.45
C SER A 109 6.26 -9.58 13.76
N LYS A 110 5.64 -10.07 14.83
CA LYS A 110 5.51 -9.37 16.13
C LYS A 110 4.79 -8.02 16.01
N GLY A 111 3.69 -7.98 15.24
CA GLY A 111 2.84 -6.80 15.13
C GLY A 111 3.32 -5.77 14.10
N ARG A 112 3.98 -6.20 13.02
CA ARG A 112 4.49 -5.28 11.99
C ARG A 112 3.62 -5.16 10.73
N VAL A 113 2.46 -5.81 10.67
CA VAL A 113 1.60 -5.75 9.48
C VAL A 113 0.81 -4.44 9.43
N THR A 114 0.67 -3.87 8.24
CA THR A 114 -0.36 -2.89 7.88
C THR A 114 -1.04 -3.39 6.62
N LEU A 115 -2.35 -3.57 6.68
CA LEU A 115 -3.14 -4.06 5.57
C LEU A 115 -3.58 -2.89 4.68
N GLY A 116 -2.79 -2.58 3.65
CA GLY A 116 -3.21 -1.65 2.60
C GLY A 116 -4.14 -2.35 1.63
N ILE A 117 -5.34 -1.83 1.42
CA ILE A 117 -6.40 -2.46 0.63
C ILE A 117 -6.79 -1.67 -0.60
N GLY A 118 -7.18 -2.40 -1.65
CA GLY A 118 -7.76 -1.90 -2.87
C GLY A 118 -8.93 -2.77 -3.33
N VAL A 119 -9.67 -2.27 -4.32
CA VAL A 119 -10.85 -2.96 -4.87
C VAL A 119 -10.57 -3.68 -6.19
N GLY A 120 -9.41 -3.43 -6.81
CA GLY A 120 -9.06 -3.96 -8.13
C GLY A 120 -9.56 -3.10 -9.30
N TRP A 121 -8.90 -3.26 -10.44
CA TRP A 121 -9.18 -2.51 -11.67
C TRP A 121 -9.30 -3.41 -12.91
N MET A 122 -8.76 -4.64 -12.87
CA MET A 122 -8.67 -5.58 -13.99
C MET A 122 -9.82 -6.59 -13.93
N ARG A 123 -10.85 -6.41 -14.75
CA ARG A 123 -12.03 -7.29 -14.80
C ARG A 123 -11.63 -8.73 -15.14
N GLU A 124 -10.70 -8.89 -16.06
CA GLU A 124 -10.27 -10.21 -16.56
C GLU A 124 -9.55 -11.03 -15.47
N GLU A 125 -8.90 -10.39 -14.51
CA GLU A 125 -8.32 -11.07 -13.34
C GLU A 125 -9.43 -11.57 -12.40
N PHE A 126 -10.51 -10.78 -12.18
CA PHE A 126 -11.67 -11.21 -11.43
C PHE A 126 -12.32 -12.45 -12.05
N GLU A 127 -12.47 -12.47 -13.37
CA GLU A 127 -13.04 -13.59 -14.11
C GLU A 127 -12.16 -14.84 -13.99
N ALA A 128 -10.84 -14.70 -14.18
CA ALA A 128 -9.89 -15.82 -14.06
C ALA A 128 -9.86 -16.44 -12.66
N LEU A 129 -10.11 -15.63 -11.63
CA LEU A 129 -10.13 -16.07 -10.23
C LEU A 129 -11.49 -16.56 -9.76
N ASN A 130 -12.53 -16.53 -10.58
CA ASN A 130 -13.92 -16.70 -10.16
C ASN A 130 -14.25 -15.83 -8.93
N ALA A 131 -13.72 -14.63 -8.91
CA ALA A 131 -13.95 -13.66 -7.85
C ALA A 131 -15.40 -13.13 -7.91
N PRO A 132 -15.93 -12.49 -6.85
CA PRO A 132 -17.22 -11.83 -6.89
C PRO A 132 -17.32 -10.83 -8.05
N ASP A 133 -18.54 -10.53 -8.50
CA ASP A 133 -18.82 -9.64 -9.61
C ASP A 133 -18.00 -8.35 -9.53
N PHE A 134 -17.27 -8.06 -10.60
CA PHE A 134 -16.40 -6.89 -10.71
C PHE A 134 -17.15 -5.57 -10.45
N ASP A 135 -18.41 -5.46 -10.85
CA ASP A 135 -19.19 -4.23 -10.67
C ASP A 135 -19.63 -4.04 -9.21
N GLN A 136 -19.61 -5.10 -8.40
CA GLN A 136 -19.87 -5.12 -6.97
C GLN A 136 -18.58 -4.99 -6.11
N ARG A 137 -17.39 -4.95 -6.72
CA ARG A 137 -16.09 -5.00 -6.01
C ARG A 137 -15.94 -4.01 -4.87
N GLY A 138 -16.57 -2.83 -4.97
CA GLY A 138 -16.58 -1.84 -3.91
C GLY A 138 -17.38 -2.28 -2.68
N ALA A 139 -18.60 -2.76 -2.88
CA ALA A 139 -19.48 -3.26 -1.82
C ALA A 139 -18.91 -4.53 -1.17
N VAL A 140 -18.41 -5.44 -1.99
CA VAL A 140 -17.70 -6.66 -1.54
C VAL A 140 -16.52 -6.28 -0.63
N SER A 141 -15.70 -5.31 -1.04
CA SER A 141 -14.56 -4.88 -0.23
C SER A 141 -14.97 -4.24 1.09
N ASP A 142 -16.05 -3.45 1.11
CA ASP A 142 -16.58 -2.85 2.33
C ASP A 142 -17.06 -3.92 3.32
N GLU A 143 -17.74 -4.96 2.83
CA GLU A 143 -18.18 -6.10 3.63
C GLU A 143 -16.97 -6.93 4.15
N TYR A 144 -15.94 -7.15 3.31
CA TYR A 144 -14.74 -7.89 3.72
C TYR A 144 -13.96 -7.20 4.82
N VAL A 145 -13.89 -5.86 4.81
CA VAL A 145 -13.29 -5.10 5.93
C VAL A 145 -14.05 -5.35 7.23
N ALA A 146 -15.37 -5.39 7.19
CA ALA A 146 -16.18 -5.71 8.37
C ALA A 146 -15.96 -7.15 8.85
N ILE A 147 -15.83 -8.10 7.94
CA ILE A 147 -15.49 -9.51 8.24
C ILE A 147 -14.13 -9.60 8.92
N PHE A 148 -13.10 -8.91 8.41
CA PHE A 148 -11.75 -8.93 9.01
C PHE A 148 -11.79 -8.44 10.46
N LYS A 149 -12.44 -7.31 10.73
CA LYS A 149 -12.55 -6.76 12.09
C LYS A 149 -13.27 -7.73 13.05
N LYS A 150 -14.29 -8.44 12.56
CA LYS A 150 -14.96 -9.50 13.34
C LYS A 150 -14.02 -10.67 13.62
N LEU A 151 -13.35 -11.21 12.58
CA LEU A 151 -12.46 -12.37 12.71
C LEU A 151 -11.22 -12.10 13.57
N TRP A 152 -10.80 -10.83 13.71
CA TRP A 152 -9.70 -10.42 14.57
C TRP A 152 -10.13 -10.05 15.99
N SER A 153 -11.42 -10.24 16.31
CA SER A 153 -11.94 -10.07 17.69
C SER A 153 -11.97 -11.41 18.46
N PRO A 154 -11.90 -11.37 19.81
CA PRO A 154 -11.96 -12.59 20.62
C PRO A 154 -13.30 -13.32 20.52
N GLY A 155 -13.25 -14.63 20.67
CA GLY A 155 -14.43 -15.50 20.76
C GLY A 155 -14.95 -16.02 19.43
N PRO A 156 -16.07 -16.76 19.46
CA PRO A 156 -16.77 -17.17 18.25
C PRO A 156 -17.40 -15.97 17.56
N VAL A 157 -17.26 -15.89 16.23
CA VAL A 157 -17.84 -14.86 15.39
C VAL A 157 -18.60 -15.48 14.24
N GLU A 158 -19.65 -14.81 13.79
CA GLU A 158 -20.43 -15.17 12.62
C GLU A 158 -20.68 -13.96 11.75
N HIS A 159 -20.99 -14.17 10.51
CA HIS A 159 -21.34 -13.12 9.56
C HIS A 159 -22.47 -13.55 8.64
N GLN A 160 -23.48 -12.69 8.57
CA GLN A 160 -24.57 -12.77 7.60
C GLN A 160 -24.55 -11.47 6.81
N GLY A 161 -24.12 -11.52 5.57
CA GLY A 161 -23.95 -10.37 4.68
C GLY A 161 -24.60 -10.61 3.33
N VAL A 162 -24.43 -9.64 2.44
CA VAL A 162 -24.94 -9.72 1.07
C VAL A 162 -24.01 -10.57 0.19
N HIS A 163 -22.70 -10.44 0.40
CA HIS A 163 -21.70 -11.06 -0.45
C HIS A 163 -21.00 -12.26 0.19
N TYR A 164 -21.09 -12.40 1.51
CA TYR A 164 -20.42 -13.48 2.21
C TYR A 164 -21.16 -13.87 3.48
N ASN A 165 -21.21 -15.19 3.75
CA ASN A 165 -21.89 -15.73 4.93
C ASN A 165 -21.06 -16.84 5.56
N PHE A 166 -20.99 -16.87 6.89
CA PHE A 166 -20.46 -18.00 7.65
C PHE A 166 -21.10 -18.07 9.04
N GLY A 167 -21.27 -19.30 9.52
CA GLY A 167 -21.76 -19.59 10.86
C GLY A 167 -20.66 -19.34 11.92
N PRO A 168 -20.94 -19.69 13.20
CA PRO A 168 -20.00 -19.44 14.28
C PRO A 168 -18.64 -20.13 14.06
N VAL A 169 -17.57 -19.35 14.00
CA VAL A 169 -16.18 -19.84 13.85
C VAL A 169 -15.24 -19.12 14.83
N ARG A 170 -14.11 -19.74 15.16
CA ARG A 170 -12.98 -19.10 15.83
C ARG A 170 -11.85 -18.90 14.83
N CYS A 171 -11.25 -17.71 14.82
CA CYS A 171 -10.12 -17.36 13.96
C CYS A 171 -8.87 -17.07 14.79
N GLU A 172 -8.26 -18.11 15.35
CA GLU A 172 -7.05 -18.00 16.17
C GLU A 172 -5.82 -18.54 15.42
N PRO A 173 -4.59 -18.00 15.63
CA PRO A 173 -4.30 -16.92 16.57
C PRO A 173 -4.91 -15.58 16.13
N LEU A 174 -5.27 -14.75 17.12
CA LEU A 174 -5.61 -13.35 16.85
C LEU A 174 -4.33 -12.58 16.49
N PRO A 175 -4.43 -11.47 15.73
CA PRO A 175 -3.31 -10.56 15.53
C PRO A 175 -2.70 -10.10 16.86
N VAL A 176 -1.41 -9.76 16.86
CA VAL A 176 -0.74 -9.16 18.03
C VAL A 176 -1.21 -7.72 18.23
N GLN A 177 -1.38 -6.99 17.13
CA GLN A 177 -1.83 -5.59 17.15
C GLN A 177 -3.28 -5.46 17.65
N ARG A 178 -3.56 -4.43 18.43
CA ARG A 178 -4.89 -4.14 18.98
C ARG A 178 -5.37 -2.76 18.54
N PRO A 179 -6.64 -2.59 18.17
CA PRO A 179 -7.70 -3.62 18.11
C PRO A 179 -7.51 -4.63 16.97
N HIS A 180 -6.74 -4.30 15.95
CA HIS A 180 -6.39 -5.12 14.78
C HIS A 180 -5.18 -4.50 14.05
N PRO A 181 -4.54 -5.19 13.09
CA PRO A 181 -3.57 -4.59 12.19
C PRO A 181 -4.16 -3.36 11.51
N PRO A 182 -3.44 -2.22 11.42
CA PRO A 182 -3.96 -1.03 10.76
C PRO A 182 -4.39 -1.33 9.32
N ILE A 183 -5.56 -0.81 8.94
CA ILE A 183 -6.12 -0.93 7.60
C ILE A 183 -5.95 0.40 6.89
N TRP A 184 -5.21 0.42 5.79
CA TRP A 184 -5.04 1.59 4.94
C TRP A 184 -5.78 1.41 3.61
N VAL A 185 -6.37 2.47 3.08
CA VAL A 185 -7.06 2.41 1.78
C VAL A 185 -6.23 3.12 0.72
N GLY A 186 -5.96 2.42 -0.38
CA GLY A 186 -5.32 2.96 -1.57
C GLY A 186 -6.27 3.74 -2.47
N GLY A 187 -5.69 4.57 -3.34
CA GLY A 187 -6.41 5.39 -4.30
C GLY A 187 -6.97 6.68 -3.72
N HIS A 188 -7.45 7.56 -4.64
CA HIS A 188 -7.96 8.88 -4.28
C HIS A 188 -9.31 9.23 -4.95
N SER A 189 -10.02 8.22 -5.47
CA SER A 189 -11.39 8.40 -5.93
C SER A 189 -12.35 8.70 -4.77
N LYS A 190 -13.48 9.34 -5.04
CA LYS A 190 -14.52 9.59 -4.01
C LYS A 190 -14.95 8.31 -3.26
N PRO A 191 -15.16 7.15 -3.91
CA PRO A 191 -15.43 5.90 -3.20
C PRO A 191 -14.28 5.45 -2.29
N ALA A 192 -13.01 5.65 -2.69
CA ALA A 192 -11.85 5.33 -1.86
C ALA A 192 -11.80 6.24 -0.61
N LEU A 193 -12.01 7.55 -0.76
CA LEU A 193 -12.08 8.48 0.37
C LEU A 193 -13.22 8.11 1.33
N ARG A 194 -14.41 7.79 0.83
CA ARG A 194 -15.54 7.33 1.67
C ARG A 194 -15.20 6.06 2.44
N ARG A 195 -14.56 5.09 1.80
CA ARG A 195 -14.12 3.84 2.45
C ARG A 195 -13.10 4.13 3.54
N THR A 196 -12.12 4.99 3.26
CA THR A 196 -11.14 5.44 4.24
C THR A 196 -11.83 6.09 5.43
N ALA A 197 -12.67 7.09 5.19
CA ALA A 197 -13.39 7.82 6.22
C ALA A 197 -14.25 6.91 7.12
N ARG A 198 -14.87 5.88 6.54
CA ARG A 198 -15.79 5.01 7.25
C ARG A 198 -15.10 3.87 8.00
N TYR A 199 -14.05 3.28 7.43
CA TYR A 199 -13.56 1.98 7.89
C TYR A 199 -12.07 1.92 8.21
N ALA A 200 -11.23 2.79 7.64
CA ALA A 200 -9.79 2.63 7.65
C ALA A 200 -9.07 3.47 8.71
N ASP A 201 -7.84 3.05 9.00
CA ASP A 201 -6.93 3.74 9.94
C ASP A 201 -5.92 4.62 9.19
N GLY A 202 -5.91 4.56 7.85
CA GLY A 202 -5.04 5.39 7.03
C GLY A 202 -5.49 5.51 5.59
N TRP A 203 -5.05 6.60 4.95
CA TRP A 203 -5.19 6.88 3.54
C TRP A 203 -3.83 6.78 2.85
N HIS A 204 -3.74 5.98 1.77
CA HIS A 204 -2.49 5.60 1.11
C HIS A 204 -2.58 5.76 -0.42
N PRO A 205 -2.72 7.01 -0.94
CA PRO A 205 -2.81 7.27 -2.37
C PRO A 205 -1.45 7.16 -3.06
N ILE A 206 -1.49 6.84 -4.37
CA ILE A 206 -0.41 7.08 -5.32
C ILE A 206 -0.70 8.41 -6.00
N GLY A 207 0.26 9.32 -6.08
CA GLY A 207 -0.03 10.68 -6.48
C GLY A 207 0.93 11.36 -7.44
N THR A 208 1.96 10.69 -7.93
CA THR A 208 2.92 11.33 -8.84
C THR A 208 3.13 10.56 -10.15
N VAL A 209 2.13 9.82 -10.58
CA VAL A 209 2.07 9.29 -11.94
C VAL A 209 1.22 10.21 -12.81
N PRO A 210 1.55 10.43 -14.09
CA PRO A 210 0.87 11.44 -14.93
C PRO A 210 -0.64 11.27 -15.06
N THR A 211 -1.13 10.05 -14.94
CA THR A 211 -2.58 9.73 -15.02
C THR A 211 -3.30 9.82 -13.69
N ALA A 212 -2.58 10.05 -12.59
CA ALA A 212 -3.12 10.08 -11.24
C ALA A 212 -2.31 11.06 -10.38
N GLU A 213 -2.02 12.24 -10.94
CA GLU A 213 -1.34 13.32 -10.19
C GLU A 213 -2.11 13.65 -8.92
N LEU A 214 -1.37 13.93 -7.87
CA LEU A 214 -1.90 14.43 -6.61
C LEU A 214 -0.88 15.42 -6.03
N ARG A 215 -0.90 16.62 -6.60
CA ARG A 215 -0.02 17.73 -6.19
C ARG A 215 -0.41 18.23 -4.79
N PRO A 216 0.45 19.00 -4.11
CA PRO A 216 0.18 19.44 -2.74
C PRO A 216 -1.18 20.09 -2.53
N ALA A 217 -1.64 20.92 -3.46
CA ALA A 217 -2.95 21.59 -3.36
C ALA A 217 -4.12 20.62 -3.47
N GLU A 218 -4.04 19.66 -4.41
CA GLU A 218 -5.07 18.63 -4.59
C GLU A 218 -5.07 17.66 -3.42
N PHE A 219 -3.87 17.27 -2.94
CA PHE A 219 -3.75 16.45 -1.74
C PHE A 219 -4.40 17.12 -0.53
N ALA A 220 -4.15 18.41 -0.32
CA ALA A 220 -4.76 19.20 0.76
C ALA A 220 -6.29 19.21 0.65
N ALA A 221 -6.83 19.47 -0.54
CA ALA A 221 -8.27 19.48 -0.76
C ALA A 221 -8.91 18.10 -0.49
N MET A 222 -8.29 17.02 -0.97
CA MET A 222 -8.79 15.67 -0.75
C MET A 222 -8.65 15.22 0.72
N ARG A 223 -7.59 15.61 1.41
CA ARG A 223 -7.42 15.39 2.85
C ARG A 223 -8.54 16.06 3.64
N ASP A 224 -8.90 17.30 3.26
CA ASP A 224 -9.94 18.05 3.96
C ASP A 224 -11.33 17.46 3.67
N ASP A 225 -11.57 16.96 2.44
CA ASP A 225 -12.75 16.17 2.12
C ASP A 225 -12.82 14.87 2.96
N LEU A 226 -11.72 14.14 3.05
CA LEU A 226 -11.62 12.94 3.87
C LEU A 226 -11.97 13.21 5.34
N ARG A 227 -11.44 14.29 5.89
CA ARG A 227 -11.72 14.72 7.28
C ARG A 227 -13.19 15.03 7.50
N ARG A 228 -13.81 15.82 6.60
CA ARG A 228 -15.25 16.09 6.67
C ARG A 228 -16.10 14.83 6.57
N MET A 229 -15.71 13.87 5.71
CA MET A 229 -16.40 12.59 5.61
C MET A 229 -16.26 11.78 6.91
N ALA A 230 -15.08 11.77 7.54
CA ALA A 230 -14.84 11.06 8.79
C ALA A 230 -15.70 11.62 9.92
N GLU A 231 -15.76 12.94 10.06
CA GLU A 231 -16.66 13.63 11.00
C GLU A 231 -18.13 13.24 10.76
N GLY A 232 -18.56 13.19 9.49
CA GLY A 232 -19.91 12.76 9.12
C GLY A 232 -20.23 11.31 9.51
N TYR A 233 -19.22 10.46 9.68
CA TYR A 233 -19.34 9.10 10.22
C TYR A 233 -19.11 9.01 11.74
N GLY A 234 -18.98 10.15 12.45
CA GLY A 234 -18.73 10.19 13.88
C GLY A 234 -17.33 9.72 14.29
N ARG A 235 -16.36 9.79 13.38
CA ARG A 235 -14.96 9.43 13.65
C ARG A 235 -14.09 10.67 13.83
N ASP A 236 -13.09 10.57 14.69
CA ASP A 236 -12.05 11.59 14.77
C ASP A 236 -11.28 11.69 13.43
N PRO A 237 -11.36 12.85 12.74
CA PRO A 237 -10.73 13.03 11.43
C PRO A 237 -9.19 13.01 11.49
N PHE A 238 -8.60 13.21 12.68
CA PHE A 238 -7.16 13.20 12.90
C PHE A 238 -6.63 11.82 13.30
N SER A 239 -7.51 10.86 13.56
CA SER A 239 -7.13 9.45 13.80
C SER A 239 -6.69 8.71 12.54
N ILE A 240 -6.94 9.29 11.35
CA ILE A 240 -6.60 8.68 10.06
C ILE A 240 -5.18 9.09 9.65
N SER A 241 -4.28 8.13 9.60
CA SER A 241 -2.90 8.34 9.14
C SER A 241 -2.87 8.74 7.66
N LEU A 242 -2.01 9.68 7.29
CA LEU A 242 -1.80 10.10 5.92
C LEU A 242 -0.46 9.54 5.42
N ALA A 243 -0.54 8.60 4.50
CA ALA A 243 0.60 8.07 3.77
C ALA A 243 0.56 8.55 2.32
N PHE A 244 1.69 8.51 1.64
CA PHE A 244 1.77 8.91 0.24
C PHE A 244 2.80 8.07 -0.51
N VAL A 245 2.47 7.67 -1.73
CA VAL A 245 3.38 6.93 -2.62
C VAL A 245 3.80 7.84 -3.76
N PRO A 246 4.91 8.56 -3.62
CA PRO A 246 5.45 9.36 -4.70
C PRO A 246 6.21 8.51 -5.71
N ARG A 247 6.30 9.00 -6.94
CA ARG A 247 7.23 8.48 -7.92
C ARG A 247 8.56 9.24 -7.80
N LEU A 248 9.61 8.53 -7.42
CA LEU A 248 10.92 9.14 -7.29
C LEU A 248 11.63 9.25 -8.65
N HIS A 249 12.13 10.45 -8.96
CA HIS A 249 13.05 10.67 -10.07
C HIS A 249 14.16 11.61 -9.64
N VAL A 250 15.36 11.07 -9.45
CA VAL A 250 16.53 11.82 -8.98
C VAL A 250 17.30 12.39 -10.16
N SER A 251 17.68 13.67 -10.06
CA SER A 251 18.58 14.37 -10.99
C SER A 251 19.79 14.91 -10.25
N ALA A 252 20.96 14.93 -10.90
CA ALA A 252 22.17 15.54 -10.36
C ALA A 252 22.04 17.06 -10.25
N THR A 253 21.25 17.68 -11.12
CA THR A 253 20.98 19.13 -11.13
C THR A 253 19.51 19.40 -10.82
N PRO A 254 19.18 20.61 -10.33
CA PRO A 254 17.79 21.01 -10.16
C PRO A 254 17.00 20.87 -11.47
N VAL A 255 15.75 20.50 -11.34
CA VAL A 255 14.77 20.52 -12.44
C VAL A 255 14.02 21.85 -12.35
N ASP A 256 14.16 22.68 -13.38
CA ASP A 256 13.53 23.99 -13.42
C ASP A 256 12.10 23.92 -13.95
N GLY A 257 11.28 24.89 -13.53
CA GLY A 257 9.92 25.08 -14.02
C GLY A 257 8.84 24.98 -12.93
N ALA A 258 7.79 25.77 -13.10
CA ALA A 258 6.65 25.82 -12.18
C ALA A 258 5.85 24.49 -12.16
N ASP A 259 5.98 23.71 -13.24
CA ASP A 259 5.27 22.43 -13.42
C ASP A 259 6.10 21.21 -12.97
N ARG A 260 7.21 21.42 -12.26
CA ARG A 260 8.00 20.30 -11.70
C ARG A 260 7.10 19.36 -10.90
N MET A 261 7.15 18.08 -11.24
CA MET A 261 6.48 17.05 -10.47
C MET A 261 7.13 16.91 -9.08
N PRO A 262 6.35 16.84 -8.00
CA PRO A 262 6.90 16.56 -6.67
C PRO A 262 7.73 15.26 -6.68
N PHE A 263 8.77 15.25 -5.88
CA PHE A 263 9.76 14.15 -5.76
C PHE A 263 10.53 13.85 -7.04
N THR A 264 10.67 14.85 -7.92
CA THR A 264 11.61 14.84 -9.05
C THR A 264 12.63 15.95 -8.90
N GLY A 265 13.90 15.68 -9.26
CA GLY A 265 14.98 16.66 -9.26
C GLY A 265 16.12 16.37 -8.30
N SER A 266 16.79 17.43 -7.84
CA SER A 266 17.96 17.33 -6.94
C SER A 266 17.59 16.95 -5.51
N ALA A 267 18.59 16.53 -4.73
CA ALA A 267 18.38 16.22 -3.30
C ALA A 267 17.72 17.38 -2.53
N ALA A 268 18.09 18.62 -2.80
CA ALA A 268 17.49 19.80 -2.17
C ALA A 268 15.99 19.91 -2.49
N GLN A 269 15.61 19.68 -3.75
CA GLN A 269 14.21 19.70 -4.17
C GLN A 269 13.40 18.54 -3.57
N LEU A 270 14.01 17.36 -3.43
CA LEU A 270 13.36 16.24 -2.75
C LEU A 270 13.12 16.52 -1.27
N ILE A 271 14.07 17.19 -0.60
CA ILE A 271 13.92 17.62 0.79
C ILE A 271 12.78 18.62 0.94
N GLU A 272 12.70 19.61 0.04
CA GLU A 272 11.60 20.59 0.02
C GLU A 272 10.25 19.92 -0.17
N ASP A 273 10.15 18.94 -1.08
CA ASP A 273 8.94 18.15 -1.28
C ASP A 273 8.54 17.36 -0.03
N VAL A 274 9.52 16.73 0.65
CA VAL A 274 9.27 16.03 1.93
C VAL A 274 8.68 16.97 2.96
N GLU A 275 9.25 18.18 3.13
CA GLU A 275 8.75 19.16 4.10
C GLU A 275 7.37 19.69 3.71
N THR A 276 7.13 19.90 2.41
CA THR A 276 5.81 20.30 1.90
C THR A 276 4.73 19.27 2.26
N TYR A 277 4.95 17.98 1.97
CA TYR A 277 3.98 16.96 2.32
C TYR A 277 3.89 16.69 3.83
N ARG A 278 4.98 16.87 4.58
CA ARG A 278 4.94 16.85 6.04
C ARG A 278 4.03 17.94 6.60
N ALA A 279 4.14 19.16 6.09
CA ALA A 279 3.26 20.27 6.48
C ALA A 279 1.77 20.00 6.17
N LEU A 280 1.48 19.19 5.17
CA LEU A 280 0.14 18.71 4.88
C LEU A 280 -0.35 17.59 5.82
N GLY A 281 0.49 17.12 6.73
CA GLY A 281 0.18 16.06 7.68
C GLY A 281 0.53 14.65 7.22
N VAL A 282 1.26 14.50 6.10
CA VAL A 282 1.78 13.20 5.69
C VAL A 282 2.83 12.73 6.69
N THR A 283 2.65 11.52 7.19
CA THR A 283 3.56 10.90 8.17
C THR A 283 4.41 9.79 7.57
N HIS A 284 4.03 9.30 6.39
CA HIS A 284 4.65 8.15 5.76
C HIS A 284 4.80 8.35 4.25
N LEU A 285 6.02 8.21 3.74
CA LEU A 285 6.34 8.24 2.31
C LEU A 285 6.94 6.89 1.89
N SER A 286 6.46 6.32 0.78
CA SER A 286 6.98 5.06 0.25
C SER A 286 7.48 5.23 -1.18
N PHE A 287 8.77 4.97 -1.43
CA PHE A 287 9.45 5.22 -2.69
C PHE A 287 9.75 3.93 -3.47
N ASP A 288 9.92 4.05 -4.76
CA ASP A 288 10.41 2.98 -5.63
C ASP A 288 11.86 3.27 -6.03
N PHE A 289 12.79 2.46 -5.53
CA PHE A 289 14.22 2.57 -5.82
C PHE A 289 14.70 1.58 -6.89
N ARG A 290 13.83 0.71 -7.39
CA ARG A 290 14.22 -0.37 -8.28
C ARG A 290 14.95 0.14 -9.52
N GLY A 291 16.13 -0.40 -9.73
CA GLY A 291 16.96 -0.23 -10.91
C GLY A 291 17.00 -1.52 -11.75
N PRO A 292 17.77 -1.53 -12.82
CA PRO A 292 18.02 -2.72 -13.64
C PRO A 292 18.65 -3.88 -12.86
N THR A 293 19.51 -3.58 -11.88
CA THR A 293 20.23 -4.57 -11.08
C THR A 293 19.99 -4.34 -9.58
N LEU A 294 20.24 -5.38 -8.76
CA LEU A 294 20.19 -5.26 -7.31
C LEU A 294 21.22 -4.24 -6.80
N THR A 295 22.43 -4.26 -7.34
CA THR A 295 23.50 -3.30 -6.95
C THR A 295 23.05 -1.87 -7.14
N GLU A 296 22.59 -1.49 -8.32
CA GLU A 296 22.10 -0.13 -8.58
C GLU A 296 20.90 0.24 -7.68
N THR A 297 20.04 -0.73 -7.39
CA THR A 297 18.92 -0.52 -6.49
C THR A 297 19.40 -0.16 -5.07
N LEU A 298 20.36 -0.92 -4.54
CA LEU A 298 20.93 -0.67 -3.22
C LEU A 298 21.69 0.65 -3.17
N GLU A 299 22.46 1.00 -4.21
CA GLU A 299 23.15 2.30 -4.33
C GLU A 299 22.15 3.49 -4.31
N ARG A 300 21.01 3.36 -4.97
CA ARG A 300 19.94 4.39 -4.92
C ARG A 300 19.35 4.52 -3.51
N MET A 301 19.18 3.40 -2.80
CA MET A 301 18.71 3.39 -1.42
C MET A 301 19.74 4.06 -0.49
N ASP A 302 21.03 3.75 -0.65
CA ASP A 302 22.13 4.37 0.10
C ASP A 302 22.15 5.90 -0.11
N TRP A 303 22.10 6.31 -1.38
CA TRP A 303 22.09 7.73 -1.73
C TRP A 303 20.90 8.44 -1.07
N PHE A 304 19.70 7.91 -1.20
CA PHE A 304 18.50 8.53 -0.61
C PHE A 304 18.58 8.60 0.91
N ALA A 305 19.10 7.55 1.55
CA ALA A 305 19.24 7.51 2.99
C ALA A 305 20.19 8.62 3.49
N HIS A 306 21.31 8.86 2.80
CA HIS A 306 22.30 9.88 3.17
C HIS A 306 21.87 11.29 2.77
N GLU A 307 21.37 11.47 1.55
CA GLU A 307 21.12 12.80 0.99
C GLU A 307 19.75 13.38 1.36
N VAL A 308 18.75 12.53 1.62
CA VAL A 308 17.39 12.98 1.91
C VAL A 308 16.93 12.58 3.31
N MET A 309 16.93 11.27 3.63
CA MET A 309 16.39 10.80 4.91
C MET A 309 17.13 11.38 6.11
N ALA A 310 18.47 11.42 6.09
CA ALA A 310 19.28 11.95 7.19
C ALA A 310 18.98 13.41 7.50
N LYS A 311 18.57 14.18 6.48
CA LYS A 311 18.29 15.62 6.58
C LYS A 311 16.84 15.96 6.92
N THR A 312 15.94 14.96 6.86
CA THR A 312 14.48 15.15 7.01
C THR A 312 13.85 14.27 8.08
N ARG A 313 14.66 13.60 8.91
CA ARG A 313 14.18 12.72 10.01
C ARG A 313 13.74 13.45 11.28
N GLY A 314 13.72 14.75 11.27
CA GLY A 314 13.33 15.56 12.42
C GLY A 314 11.92 15.32 12.92
#